data_215c30cedab149fe4cd3578b49bc0f69
#
_entry.id   215c30cedab149fe4cd3578b49bc0f69
#
_cell.length_a   1.000
_cell.length_b   1.000
_cell.length_c   1.000
_cell.angle_alpha   90.00
_cell.angle_beta   90.00
_cell.angle_gamma   90.00
#
_symmetry.space_group_name_H-M   'P 1'
#
loop_
_entity.id
_entity.type
_entity.pdbx_description
1 polymer ?
#
loop_
_entity_poly.entity_id
_entity_poly.type
_entity_poly.pdbx_seq_one_letter_code
_entity_poly.pdbx_strand_id
1 'polypeptide(L)'
;VSVSKLKVGLKCGGSDGLSGITANPLVGSFSDKLISMGGTTVLTEVPEMFGAETILMNRCRTEKLFNKTVDLINNFKEYFLKYGEKTDENPSPGNKAGGITTIADKSLGCVQKGGSAVVEDVLSYAEPVKKKGLSLLQAPGNDLVASNALAASGCQLVLFTTGRGTPFGCPVPTAKLSSNT
;
A
#
# COMPACT_ATOMS: atom_id res chain seq x y z
N VAL A 1 6.35 -25.53 0.91
CA VAL A 1 5.13 -24.86 0.39
C VAL A 1 5.50 -24.08 -0.87
N SER A 2 4.69 -24.18 -1.94
CA SER A 2 4.94 -23.42 -3.17
C SER A 2 4.83 -21.91 -2.91
N VAL A 3 5.76 -21.14 -3.50
CA VAL A 3 5.75 -19.67 -3.48
C VAL A 3 4.42 -19.11 -4.04
N SER A 4 3.80 -19.84 -4.96
CA SER A 4 2.52 -19.45 -5.54
C SER A 4 1.34 -19.42 -4.54
N LYS A 5 1.51 -19.91 -3.32
CA LYS A 5 0.52 -19.82 -2.23
C LYS A 5 0.79 -18.64 -1.30
N LEU A 6 1.93 -17.97 -1.45
CA LEU A 6 2.29 -16.85 -0.60
C LEU A 6 1.51 -15.59 -0.99
N LYS A 7 0.93 -14.96 0.02
CA LYS A 7 0.25 -13.66 -0.06
C LYS A 7 0.96 -12.71 0.90
N VAL A 8 1.50 -11.61 0.39
CA VAL A 8 2.30 -10.65 1.15
C VAL A 8 1.63 -9.29 1.14
N GLY A 9 1.36 -8.74 2.32
CA GLY A 9 0.87 -7.38 2.50
C GLY A 9 2.00 -6.36 2.39
N LEU A 10 1.73 -5.25 1.76
CA LEU A 10 2.66 -4.14 1.54
C LEU A 10 2.19 -2.92 2.33
N LYS A 11 3.01 -2.45 3.25
CA LYS A 11 2.69 -1.39 4.21
C LYS A 11 3.86 -0.45 4.41
N CYS A 12 3.59 0.79 4.76
CA CYS A 12 4.61 1.69 5.29
C CYS A 12 4.09 2.46 6.52
N GLY A 13 5.01 2.95 7.33
CA GLY A 13 4.68 3.81 8.48
C GLY A 13 5.94 4.51 8.98
N GLY A 14 5.79 5.78 9.42
CA GLY A 14 6.93 6.60 9.78
C GLY A 14 7.85 6.89 8.60
N SER A 15 7.29 7.06 7.41
CA SER A 15 8.03 7.31 6.16
C SER A 15 8.82 8.63 6.21
N ASP A 16 9.97 8.65 5.55
CA ASP A 16 10.85 9.80 5.35
C ASP A 16 11.10 10.05 3.85
N GLY A 17 11.88 11.08 3.51
CA GLY A 17 12.21 11.42 2.12
C GLY A 17 12.97 10.32 1.37
N LEU A 18 13.64 9.39 2.06
CA LEU A 18 14.35 8.28 1.45
C LEU A 18 13.43 7.07 1.18
N SER A 19 12.26 7.00 1.82
CA SER A 19 11.36 5.85 1.71
C SER A 19 10.95 5.56 0.26
N GLY A 20 10.67 6.62 -0.53
CA GLY A 20 10.25 6.51 -1.93
C GLY A 20 11.36 6.16 -2.92
N ILE A 21 12.62 6.25 -2.51
CA ILE A 21 13.77 5.98 -3.38
C ILE A 21 14.62 4.78 -2.93
N THR A 22 14.38 4.24 -1.74
CA THR A 22 15.09 3.08 -1.20
C THR A 22 14.15 1.94 -0.85
N ALA A 23 13.54 1.95 0.34
CA ALA A 23 12.78 0.83 0.88
C ALA A 23 11.51 0.50 0.07
N ASN A 24 10.75 1.51 -0.39
CA ASN A 24 9.54 1.25 -1.17
C ASN A 24 9.82 0.64 -2.55
N PRO A 25 10.78 1.14 -3.36
CA PRO A 25 11.19 0.47 -4.60
C PRO A 25 11.78 -0.93 -4.38
N LEU A 26 12.49 -1.18 -3.27
CA LEU A 26 12.97 -2.51 -2.92
C LEU A 26 11.80 -3.48 -2.71
N VAL A 27 10.79 -3.05 -1.96
CA VAL A 27 9.54 -3.82 -1.78
C VAL A 27 8.80 -4.00 -3.11
N GLY A 28 8.81 -3.00 -3.98
CA GLY A 28 8.26 -3.09 -5.34
C GLY A 28 8.94 -4.15 -6.19
N SER A 29 10.28 -4.18 -6.18
CA SER A 29 11.06 -5.22 -6.87
C SER A 29 10.78 -6.61 -6.31
N PHE A 30 10.63 -6.73 -4.98
CA PHE A 30 10.19 -7.98 -4.34
C PHE A 30 8.78 -8.36 -4.80
N SER A 31 7.84 -7.41 -4.85
CA SER A 31 6.46 -7.62 -5.32
C SER A 31 6.45 -8.20 -6.74
N ASP A 32 7.15 -7.57 -7.66
CA ASP A 32 7.25 -8.03 -9.05
C ASP A 32 7.86 -9.43 -9.13
N LYS A 33 8.91 -9.72 -8.36
CA LYS A 33 9.54 -11.03 -8.30
C LYS A 33 8.60 -12.09 -7.75
N LEU A 34 7.90 -11.81 -6.65
CA LEU A 34 6.94 -12.74 -6.06
C LEU A 34 5.79 -13.06 -7.03
N ILE A 35 5.26 -12.04 -7.70
CA ILE A 35 4.19 -12.18 -8.70
C ILE A 35 4.68 -13.01 -9.90
N SER A 36 5.90 -12.80 -10.39
CA SER A 36 6.47 -13.60 -11.48
C SER A 36 6.60 -15.08 -11.14
N MET A 37 6.68 -15.41 -9.85
CA MET A 37 6.71 -16.79 -9.33
C MET A 37 5.30 -17.33 -9.00
N GLY A 38 4.24 -16.60 -9.37
CA GLY A 38 2.85 -16.96 -9.15
C GLY A 38 2.30 -16.64 -7.77
N GLY A 39 3.02 -15.89 -6.93
CA GLY A 39 2.56 -15.39 -5.63
C GLY A 39 1.63 -14.19 -5.78
N THR A 40 1.29 -13.58 -4.64
CA THR A 40 0.35 -12.46 -4.58
C THR A 40 0.85 -11.40 -3.63
N THR A 41 0.70 -10.13 -4.02
CA THR A 41 0.94 -8.98 -3.16
C THR A 41 -0.31 -8.13 -3.02
N VAL A 42 -0.46 -7.48 -1.88
CA VAL A 42 -1.62 -6.64 -1.55
C VAL A 42 -1.12 -5.28 -1.11
N LEU A 43 -1.40 -4.26 -1.93
CA LEU A 43 -1.14 -2.87 -1.61
C LEU A 43 -2.37 -2.27 -0.95
N THR A 44 -2.18 -1.58 0.17
CA THR A 44 -3.24 -0.90 0.92
C THR A 44 -2.90 0.57 1.17
N GLU A 45 -3.56 1.20 2.16
CA GLU A 45 -3.33 2.61 2.51
C GLU A 45 -3.86 3.56 1.42
N VAL A 46 -5.16 3.49 1.15
CA VAL A 46 -5.79 4.27 0.06
C VAL A 46 -5.49 5.78 0.14
N PRO A 47 -5.49 6.45 1.31
CA PRO A 47 -5.10 7.86 1.39
C PRO A 47 -3.66 8.16 0.93
N GLU A 48 -2.79 7.15 0.94
CA GLU A 48 -1.41 7.28 0.45
C GLU A 48 -1.27 6.96 -1.05
N MET A 49 -2.38 6.85 -1.76
CA MET A 49 -2.44 6.77 -3.23
C MET A 49 -2.89 8.11 -3.85
N PHE A 50 -3.40 9.06 -3.03
CA PHE A 50 -3.93 10.34 -3.52
C PHE A 50 -2.84 11.19 -4.18
N GLY A 51 -3.08 11.60 -5.43
CA GLY A 51 -2.12 12.31 -6.26
C GLY A 51 -1.17 11.42 -7.08
N ALA A 52 -1.17 10.09 -6.83
CA ALA A 52 -0.43 9.09 -7.61
C ALA A 52 -1.34 7.95 -8.12
N GLU A 53 -2.65 8.09 -7.94
CA GLU A 53 -3.65 7.07 -8.28
C GLU A 53 -3.62 6.65 -9.75
N THR A 54 -3.30 7.57 -10.66
CA THR A 54 -3.24 7.30 -12.11
C THR A 54 -2.20 6.22 -12.45
N ILE A 55 -1.12 6.12 -11.68
CA ILE A 55 -0.10 5.06 -11.84
C ILE A 55 -0.72 3.68 -11.66
N LEU A 56 -1.60 3.51 -10.68
CA LEU A 56 -2.29 2.25 -10.40
C LEU A 56 -3.44 2.02 -11.37
N MET A 57 -4.22 3.06 -11.70
CA MET A 57 -5.34 3.00 -12.64
C MET A 57 -4.88 2.53 -14.03
N ASN A 58 -3.77 3.09 -14.53
CA ASN A 58 -3.21 2.73 -15.84
C ASN A 58 -2.65 1.31 -15.92
N ARG A 59 -2.52 0.64 -14.77
CA ARG A 59 -2.04 -0.75 -14.66
C ARG A 59 -3.16 -1.75 -14.42
N CYS A 60 -4.41 -1.30 -14.40
CA CYS A 60 -5.56 -2.20 -14.25
C CYS A 60 -5.72 -3.09 -15.47
N ARG A 61 -5.92 -4.41 -15.25
CA ARG A 61 -6.07 -5.40 -16.33
C ARG A 61 -7.27 -5.14 -17.22
N THR A 62 -8.33 -4.56 -16.70
CA THR A 62 -9.58 -4.32 -17.40
C THR A 62 -10.17 -2.97 -17.04
N GLU A 63 -11.00 -2.42 -17.92
CA GLU A 63 -11.76 -1.21 -17.66
C GLU A 63 -12.62 -1.31 -16.39
N LYS A 64 -13.19 -2.48 -16.12
CA LYS A 64 -13.94 -2.73 -14.88
C LYS A 64 -13.07 -2.54 -13.64
N LEU A 65 -11.81 -2.99 -13.67
CA LEU A 65 -10.88 -2.79 -12.55
C LEU A 65 -10.41 -1.34 -12.46
N PHE A 66 -10.21 -0.67 -13.61
CA PHE A 66 -9.95 0.76 -13.65
C PHE A 66 -11.06 1.52 -12.91
N ASN A 67 -12.33 1.29 -13.27
CA ASN A 67 -13.47 1.96 -12.63
C ASN A 67 -13.55 1.62 -11.14
N LYS A 68 -13.33 0.37 -10.73
CA LYS A 68 -13.24 0.00 -9.31
C LYS A 68 -12.10 0.72 -8.57
N THR A 69 -10.98 0.99 -9.22
CA THR A 69 -9.88 1.75 -8.62
C THR A 69 -10.26 3.22 -8.47
N VAL A 70 -10.95 3.79 -9.46
CA VAL A 70 -11.52 5.15 -9.36
C VAL A 70 -12.48 5.24 -8.18
N ASP A 71 -13.41 4.28 -8.06
CA ASP A 71 -14.37 4.22 -6.96
C ASP A 71 -13.68 4.06 -5.61
N LEU A 72 -12.65 3.20 -5.51
CA LEU A 72 -11.85 3.01 -4.30
C LEU A 72 -11.28 4.34 -3.79
N ILE A 73 -10.70 5.14 -4.68
CA ILE A 73 -10.08 6.43 -4.36
C ILE A 73 -11.15 7.46 -4.00
N ASN A 74 -12.18 7.61 -4.83
CA ASN A 74 -13.19 8.64 -4.65
C ASN A 74 -14.04 8.38 -3.40
N ASN A 75 -14.48 7.14 -3.17
CA ASN A 75 -15.23 6.78 -1.96
C ASN A 75 -14.44 7.06 -0.69
N PHE A 76 -13.11 6.91 -0.73
CA PHE A 76 -12.28 7.22 0.43
C PHE A 76 -12.12 8.74 0.64
N LYS A 77 -12.02 9.53 -0.43
CA LYS A 77 -12.06 11.00 -0.36
C LYS A 77 -13.42 11.48 0.19
N GLU A 78 -14.53 10.92 -0.29
CA GLU A 78 -15.88 11.23 0.21
C GLU A 78 -16.05 10.85 1.69
N TYR A 79 -15.45 9.73 2.12
CA TYR A 79 -15.44 9.33 3.52
C TYR A 79 -14.79 10.40 4.41
N PHE A 80 -13.65 10.97 4.04
CA PHE A 80 -13.03 12.06 4.77
C PHE A 80 -13.94 13.30 4.82
N LEU A 81 -14.46 13.74 3.67
CA LEU A 81 -15.32 14.92 3.58
C LEU A 81 -16.59 14.77 4.41
N LYS A 82 -17.17 13.56 4.45
CA LYS A 82 -18.37 13.25 5.26
C LYS A 82 -18.17 13.50 6.76
N TYR A 83 -16.95 13.31 7.25
CA TYR A 83 -16.60 13.51 8.65
C TYR A 83 -15.92 14.86 8.92
N GLY A 84 -15.89 15.75 7.92
CA GLY A 84 -15.31 17.09 8.04
C GLY A 84 -13.78 17.09 8.00
N GLU A 85 -13.15 15.97 7.61
CA GLU A 85 -11.71 15.83 7.52
C GLU A 85 -11.20 16.26 6.14
N LYS A 86 -9.98 16.78 6.11
CA LYS A 86 -9.33 17.15 4.86
C LYS A 86 -8.67 15.94 4.19
N THR A 87 -8.74 15.87 2.87
CA THR A 87 -8.10 14.81 2.09
C THR A 87 -6.58 14.98 1.95
N ASP A 88 -6.05 16.16 2.27
CA ASP A 88 -4.66 16.56 2.09
C ASP A 88 -3.86 16.74 3.38
N GLU A 89 -4.34 16.20 4.52
CA GLU A 89 -3.62 16.26 5.80
C GLU A 89 -2.33 15.41 5.83
N ASN A 90 -2.20 14.43 4.95
CA ASN A 90 -0.92 13.78 4.67
C ASN A 90 -0.01 14.72 3.84
N PRO A 91 1.31 14.73 4.08
CA PRO A 91 2.08 13.96 5.06
C PRO A 91 1.91 14.49 6.50
N SER A 92 2.05 13.57 7.47
CA SER A 92 2.02 13.93 8.90
C SER A 92 3.19 14.84 9.29
N PRO A 93 3.12 15.53 10.44
CA PRO A 93 4.26 16.34 10.92
C PRO A 93 5.57 15.55 10.96
N GLY A 94 5.52 14.29 11.37
CA GLY A 94 6.70 13.41 11.39
C GLY A 94 7.24 13.07 9.99
N ASN A 95 6.38 12.90 9.00
CA ASN A 95 6.81 12.71 7.62
C ASN A 95 7.46 13.98 7.05
N LYS A 96 6.90 15.17 7.37
CA LYS A 96 7.48 16.46 6.97
C LYS A 96 8.84 16.68 7.58
N ALA A 97 9.00 16.40 8.88
CA ALA A 97 10.30 16.44 9.56
C ALA A 97 11.30 15.44 8.95
N GLY A 98 10.82 14.33 8.38
CA GLY A 98 11.62 13.33 7.64
C GLY A 98 11.91 13.70 6.18
N GLY A 99 11.47 14.88 5.69
CA GLY A 99 11.80 15.38 4.35
C GLY A 99 10.75 15.15 3.28
N ILE A 100 9.54 14.66 3.63
CA ILE A 100 8.42 14.56 2.67
C ILE A 100 7.65 15.90 2.67
N THR A 101 7.43 16.48 1.50
CA THR A 101 6.88 17.85 1.38
C THR A 101 5.39 17.90 1.12
N THR A 102 4.88 17.07 0.21
CA THR A 102 3.49 17.09 -0.25
C THR A 102 2.84 15.71 -0.19
N ILE A 103 1.49 15.67 -0.29
CA ILE A 103 0.76 14.41 -0.41
C ILE A 103 1.15 13.65 -1.68
N ALA A 104 1.33 14.34 -2.80
CA ALA A 104 1.73 13.73 -4.05
C ALA A 104 3.14 13.11 -3.94
N ASP A 105 4.09 13.81 -3.32
CA ASP A 105 5.44 13.31 -3.06
C ASP A 105 5.40 12.02 -2.21
N LYS A 106 4.63 12.03 -1.12
CA LYS A 106 4.42 10.84 -0.30
C LYS A 106 3.80 9.69 -1.10
N SER A 107 2.74 9.98 -1.86
CA SER A 107 1.99 8.97 -2.60
C SER A 107 2.80 8.37 -3.76
N LEU A 108 3.56 9.19 -4.49
CA LEU A 108 4.50 8.69 -5.50
C LEU A 108 5.52 7.70 -4.90
N GLY A 109 6.00 7.98 -3.70
CA GLY A 109 6.84 7.04 -2.95
C GLY A 109 6.09 5.80 -2.50
N CYS A 110 4.87 5.94 -1.96
CA CYS A 110 4.11 4.84 -1.40
C CYS A 110 3.65 3.82 -2.44
N VAL A 111 3.21 4.25 -3.63
CA VAL A 111 2.74 3.35 -4.70
C VAL A 111 3.87 2.49 -5.28
N GLN A 112 5.13 2.87 -5.09
CA GLN A 112 6.31 2.10 -5.50
C GLN A 112 6.33 0.69 -4.88
N LYS A 113 5.76 0.51 -3.68
CA LYS A 113 5.66 -0.81 -3.03
C LYS A 113 4.92 -1.85 -3.89
N GLY A 114 4.00 -1.41 -4.76
CA GLY A 114 3.29 -2.27 -5.70
C GLY A 114 4.09 -2.68 -6.94
N GLY A 115 5.35 -2.25 -7.05
CA GLY A 115 6.20 -2.57 -8.21
C GLY A 115 5.61 -2.08 -9.53
N SER A 116 5.81 -2.86 -10.59
CA SER A 116 5.31 -2.60 -11.95
C SER A 116 4.17 -3.54 -12.39
N ALA A 117 3.79 -4.50 -11.56
CA ALA A 117 2.82 -5.53 -11.89
C ALA A 117 1.42 -4.96 -12.23
N VAL A 118 0.70 -5.70 -13.06
CA VAL A 118 -0.70 -5.40 -13.41
C VAL A 118 -1.59 -5.54 -12.17
N VAL A 119 -2.53 -4.63 -11.97
CA VAL A 119 -3.56 -4.72 -10.93
C VAL A 119 -4.60 -5.76 -11.36
N GLU A 120 -4.71 -6.83 -10.57
CA GLU A 120 -5.57 -8.01 -10.86
C GLU A 120 -6.89 -7.97 -10.09
N ASP A 121 -6.92 -7.26 -8.95
CA ASP A 121 -8.15 -7.10 -8.16
C ASP A 121 -8.15 -5.82 -7.33
N VAL A 122 -9.36 -5.39 -6.96
CA VAL A 122 -9.62 -4.30 -6.02
C VAL A 122 -10.60 -4.83 -4.99
N LEU A 123 -10.18 -4.83 -3.73
CA LEU A 123 -10.83 -5.49 -2.61
C LEU A 123 -11.40 -4.47 -1.63
N SER A 124 -12.57 -4.75 -1.10
CA SER A 124 -13.14 -4.04 0.04
C SER A 124 -12.33 -4.32 1.31
N TYR A 125 -12.55 -3.55 2.38
CA TYR A 125 -11.88 -3.73 3.66
C TYR A 125 -11.97 -5.19 4.15
N ALA A 126 -10.81 -5.78 4.41
CA ALA A 126 -10.68 -7.17 4.89
C ALA A 126 -11.26 -8.26 3.95
N GLU A 127 -11.61 -7.93 2.71
CA GLU A 127 -12.09 -8.91 1.75
C GLU A 127 -10.98 -9.93 1.42
N PRO A 128 -11.28 -11.25 1.46
CA PRO A 128 -10.28 -12.28 1.20
C PRO A 128 -9.71 -12.21 -0.22
N VAL A 129 -8.39 -12.27 -0.34
CA VAL A 129 -7.68 -12.33 -1.61
C VAL A 129 -7.95 -13.65 -2.33
N LYS A 130 -8.51 -13.58 -3.53
CA LYS A 130 -8.87 -14.74 -4.37
C LYS A 130 -8.02 -14.86 -5.63
N LYS A 131 -7.53 -13.73 -6.18
CA LYS A 131 -6.76 -13.71 -7.42
C LYS A 131 -5.25 -13.66 -7.14
N LYS A 132 -4.48 -14.17 -8.07
CA LYS A 132 -3.01 -14.06 -8.08
C LYS A 132 -2.59 -12.69 -8.62
N GLY A 133 -1.40 -12.24 -8.25
CA GLY A 133 -0.86 -10.97 -8.71
C GLY A 133 -1.04 -9.83 -7.71
N LEU A 134 -1.05 -8.59 -8.19
CA LEU A 134 -1.23 -7.41 -7.35
C LEU A 134 -2.71 -7.12 -7.12
N SER A 135 -3.11 -7.02 -5.86
CA SER A 135 -4.43 -6.53 -5.45
C SER A 135 -4.31 -5.20 -4.72
N LEU A 136 -5.29 -4.31 -4.91
CA LEU A 136 -5.47 -3.11 -4.09
C LEU A 136 -6.50 -3.40 -3.02
N LEU A 137 -6.24 -3.02 -1.77
CA LEU A 137 -7.12 -3.27 -0.64
C LEU A 137 -7.56 -1.96 0.02
N GLN A 138 -8.86 -1.78 0.19
CA GLN A 138 -9.41 -0.66 0.92
C GLN A 138 -8.99 -0.72 2.40
N ALA A 139 -8.17 0.25 2.83
CA ALA A 139 -7.88 0.51 4.24
C ALA A 139 -7.28 1.93 4.39
N PRO A 140 -7.37 2.53 5.58
CA PRO A 140 -6.74 3.82 5.86
C PRO A 140 -5.22 3.71 5.97
N GLY A 141 -4.54 4.86 6.15
CA GLY A 141 -3.11 4.90 6.43
C GLY A 141 -2.72 4.48 7.86
N ASN A 142 -3.67 4.35 8.79
CA ASN A 142 -3.41 3.94 10.16
C ASN A 142 -2.77 2.54 10.22
N ASP A 143 -1.61 2.42 10.88
CA ASP A 143 -0.81 1.19 10.89
C ASP A 143 -1.58 -0.03 11.39
N LEU A 144 -2.29 0.11 12.51
CA LEU A 144 -3.06 -0.98 13.11
C LEU A 144 -4.20 -1.43 12.20
N VAL A 145 -4.99 -0.48 11.71
CA VAL A 145 -6.20 -0.78 10.91
C VAL A 145 -5.83 -1.38 9.56
N ALA A 146 -4.83 -0.80 8.87
CA ALA A 146 -4.38 -1.29 7.58
C ALA A 146 -3.72 -2.68 7.68
N SER A 147 -2.88 -2.90 8.69
CA SER A 147 -2.22 -4.19 8.88
C SER A 147 -3.21 -5.30 9.26
N ASN A 148 -4.21 -4.99 10.07
CA ASN A 148 -5.29 -5.93 10.38
C ASN A 148 -6.11 -6.28 9.13
N ALA A 149 -6.39 -5.29 8.26
CA ALA A 149 -7.06 -5.54 6.99
C ALA A 149 -6.25 -6.49 6.09
N LEU A 150 -4.92 -6.30 5.99
CA LEU A 150 -4.04 -7.21 5.26
C LEU A 150 -4.07 -8.63 5.80
N ALA A 151 -3.98 -8.79 7.13
CA ALA A 151 -4.04 -10.09 7.78
C ALA A 151 -5.40 -10.77 7.55
N ALA A 152 -6.51 -10.04 7.73
CA ALA A 152 -7.87 -10.54 7.50
C ALA A 152 -8.12 -10.92 6.05
N SER A 153 -7.48 -10.22 5.09
CA SER A 153 -7.54 -10.56 3.66
C SER A 153 -6.73 -11.81 3.30
N GLY A 154 -6.02 -12.41 4.26
CA GLY A 154 -5.29 -13.66 4.14
C GLY A 154 -3.82 -13.50 3.78
N CYS A 155 -3.23 -12.33 3.99
CA CYS A 155 -1.77 -12.16 3.92
C CYS A 155 -1.10 -12.92 5.06
N GLN A 156 -0.07 -13.70 4.73
CA GLN A 156 0.69 -14.50 5.71
C GLN A 156 1.92 -13.76 6.25
N LEU A 157 2.32 -12.69 5.59
CA LEU A 157 3.47 -11.84 5.92
C LEU A 157 3.14 -10.41 5.52
N VAL A 158 3.63 -9.45 6.28
CA VAL A 158 3.61 -8.02 5.92
C VAL A 158 5.04 -7.52 5.77
N LEU A 159 5.36 -6.90 4.64
CA LEU A 159 6.55 -6.08 4.48
C LEU A 159 6.20 -4.64 4.85
N PHE A 160 6.87 -4.14 5.86
CA PHE A 160 6.59 -2.84 6.47
C PHE A 160 7.81 -1.92 6.31
N THR A 161 7.73 -0.96 5.40
CA THR A 161 8.81 0.01 5.20
C THR A 161 8.70 1.17 6.20
N THR A 162 9.82 1.65 6.70
CA THR A 162 9.87 2.75 7.68
C THR A 162 11.16 3.54 7.58
N GLY A 163 11.08 4.85 7.76
CA GLY A 163 12.26 5.72 7.84
C GLY A 163 12.64 6.06 9.27
N ARG A 164 11.63 6.19 10.14
CA ARG A 164 11.80 6.63 11.53
C ARG A 164 11.76 5.48 12.55
N GLY A 165 11.43 4.28 12.07
CA GLY A 165 11.17 3.14 12.92
C GLY A 165 9.78 3.16 13.57
N THR A 166 9.33 2.00 14.00
CA THR A 166 8.08 1.83 14.76
C THR A 166 8.14 0.56 15.60
N PRO A 167 7.64 0.55 16.84
CA PRO A 167 7.50 -0.66 17.64
C PRO A 167 6.30 -1.52 17.20
N PHE A 168 5.44 -1.00 16.31
CA PHE A 168 4.20 -1.67 15.91
C PHE A 168 4.44 -3.10 15.39
N GLY A 169 3.58 -4.02 15.81
CA GLY A 169 3.48 -5.40 15.32
C GLY A 169 2.09 -5.70 14.77
N CYS A 170 2.03 -6.60 13.81
CA CYS A 170 0.81 -7.04 13.12
C CYS A 170 0.41 -8.45 13.64
N PRO A 171 -0.86 -8.88 13.52
CA PRO A 171 -1.28 -10.25 13.84
C PRO A 171 -0.57 -11.36 13.04
N VAL A 172 0.05 -11.00 11.91
CA VAL A 172 0.90 -11.90 11.11
C VAL A 172 2.35 -11.44 11.17
N PRO A 173 3.34 -12.31 10.88
CA PRO A 173 4.75 -11.94 10.82
C PRO A 173 4.96 -10.67 10.00
N THR A 174 5.75 -9.74 10.54
CA THR A 174 6.01 -8.43 9.93
C THR A 174 7.51 -8.21 9.81
N ALA A 175 8.01 -8.15 8.57
CA ALA A 175 9.39 -7.74 8.31
C ALA A 175 9.45 -6.23 8.11
N LYS A 176 10.20 -5.54 8.96
CA LYS A 176 10.43 -4.10 8.84
C LYS A 176 11.68 -3.84 8.02
N LEU A 177 11.54 -2.94 7.04
CA LEU A 177 12.61 -2.52 6.14
C LEU A 177 12.87 -1.04 6.34
N SER A 178 14.12 -0.71 6.73
CA SER A 178 14.53 0.69 6.91
C SER A 178 14.81 1.35 5.55
N SER A 179 14.43 2.62 5.40
CA SER A 179 14.79 3.45 4.26
C SER A 179 16.17 4.10 4.40
N ASN A 180 16.73 4.08 5.59
CA ASN A 180 18.01 4.68 5.97
C ASN A 180 18.77 3.81 6.97
N THR A 181 19.96 4.24 7.37
CA THR A 181 20.81 3.58 8.38
C THR A 181 20.58 4.16 9.76
#